data_09f19a2d92f3d3aab2cbe740cd2484a2
#
_entry.id   09f19a2d92f3d3aab2cbe740cd2484a2
#
_cell.length_a   1.000
_cell.length_b   1.000
_cell.length_c   1.000
_cell.angle_alpha   90.00
_cell.angle_beta   90.00
_cell.angle_gamma   90.00
#
_symmetry.space_group_name_H-M   'P 1'
#
loop_
_entity.id
_entity.type
_entity.pdbx_description
1 polymer ?
#
loop_
_entity_poly.entity_id
_entity_poly.type
_entity_poly.pdbx_seq_one_letter_code
_entity_poly.pdbx_strand_id
1 'polypeptide(L)'
;MAITNSMNRFLLLLAFFSLVRPVLADEGQHHEDLTAKQLGTVHFPVSCSDSVKQSFEQGVALLHSFWYEEAEKTFRQIAKDDPRCAMAHWGVAMSLWHQLWNRPDAATLQKGEAEVTQAKALHAKTRRERAYIAAMAAFYDHSDKRSHRVRAYAYSRAMEQVHRRFPDDHEAAAFYGLSVIASRSGKEAVDAARKEDAIATLEKLFAEEPDHPGAAHYLIHIYDTPEMAARGLPAARRYAKVAPAAPHALHMPSHIFARLGLWQDDIASNLASIAATHQSSEMHMGGEGHQFHAMDFLVYAYLQSGREAEAQKVIEEVKAMPPMEDMYGMGYDPRLSSLVELEASYVLELHHWADAAALQPVPGATPGDSAITYRTRAIGLARTGRAAEARQDLSHIESIHQQLLDEKKEDRAKAVETDREEAEAWIDHAEGKNEEALKLLRDLSEDDEGVYAAGDGIPAHEMLA
;
A
#
# COMPACT_ATOMS: atom_id res chain seq x y z
N MET A 1 60.64 -65.16 -37.11
CA MET A 1 61.20 -65.26 -35.72
C MET A 1 60.70 -64.12 -34.92
N ALA A 2 60.22 -64.38 -33.76
CA ALA A 2 59.74 -63.51 -32.68
C ALA A 2 58.20 -63.43 -32.62
N ILE A 3 57.69 -64.07 -31.60
CA ILE A 3 56.38 -64.22 -31.08
C ILE A 3 56.09 -63.01 -30.19
N THR A 4 54.95 -62.37 -30.33
CA THR A 4 54.47 -61.43 -29.32
C THR A 4 53.03 -61.76 -28.90
N ASN A 5 52.89 -62.02 -27.60
CA ASN A 5 51.66 -62.30 -26.88
C ASN A 5 50.80 -61.05 -26.80
N SER A 6 49.51 -61.25 -27.12
CA SER A 6 48.45 -60.30 -26.86
C SER A 6 47.76 -60.67 -25.56
N MET A 7 47.74 -59.76 -24.62
CA MET A 7 47.02 -59.88 -23.32
C MET A 7 45.79 -58.96 -23.31
N ASN A 8 44.61 -59.58 -23.39
CA ASN A 8 43.29 -58.91 -23.20
C ASN A 8 43.14 -58.37 -21.81
N ARG A 9 42.90 -57.07 -21.71
CA ARG A 9 42.37 -56.42 -20.50
C ARG A 9 40.90 -56.10 -20.69
N PHE A 10 40.02 -56.82 -19.98
CA PHE A 10 38.63 -56.49 -19.75
C PHE A 10 38.55 -55.29 -18.79
N LEU A 11 38.00 -54.13 -19.26
CA LEU A 11 37.60 -53.02 -18.42
C LEU A 11 36.12 -53.22 -18.03
N LEU A 12 35.88 -53.48 -16.74
CA LEU A 12 34.52 -53.39 -16.12
C LEU A 12 34.21 -51.89 -15.90
N LEU A 13 33.20 -51.38 -16.64
CA LEU A 13 32.57 -50.10 -16.40
C LEU A 13 31.48 -50.29 -15.32
N LEU A 14 31.77 -49.86 -14.08
CA LEU A 14 30.79 -49.72 -13.03
C LEU A 14 30.00 -48.39 -13.27
N ALA A 15 28.75 -48.51 -13.75
CA ALA A 15 27.83 -47.37 -13.84
C ALA A 15 27.31 -47.02 -12.43
N PHE A 16 27.78 -45.92 -11.88
CA PHE A 16 27.17 -45.31 -10.72
C PHE A 16 25.87 -44.60 -11.15
N PHE A 17 24.74 -45.21 -10.89
CA PHE A 17 23.45 -44.53 -10.92
C PHE A 17 23.33 -43.66 -9.68
N SER A 18 23.66 -42.38 -9.78
CA SER A 18 23.31 -41.36 -8.79
C SER A 18 21.79 -41.15 -8.85
N LEU A 19 21.08 -41.69 -7.87
CA LEU A 19 19.68 -41.33 -7.59
C LEU A 19 19.68 -39.88 -7.12
N VAL A 20 19.47 -38.94 -8.05
CA VAL A 20 19.08 -37.57 -7.72
C VAL A 20 17.62 -37.67 -7.24
N ARG A 21 17.43 -37.68 -5.94
CA ARG A 21 16.11 -37.40 -5.35
C ARG A 21 15.79 -35.94 -5.65
N PRO A 22 14.62 -35.61 -6.24
CA PRO A 22 14.19 -34.23 -6.26
C PRO A 22 14.03 -33.80 -4.78
N VAL A 23 14.79 -32.81 -4.36
CA VAL A 23 14.49 -32.05 -3.15
C VAL A 23 13.19 -31.34 -3.49
N LEU A 24 12.07 -31.86 -3.02
CA LEU A 24 10.85 -31.09 -2.93
C LEU A 24 11.20 -29.95 -1.97
N ALA A 25 11.29 -28.73 -2.52
CA ALA A 25 11.37 -27.54 -1.69
C ALA A 25 10.14 -27.57 -0.77
N ASP A 26 10.38 -27.62 0.50
CA ASP A 26 9.37 -27.53 1.54
C ASP A 26 8.88 -26.07 1.56
N GLU A 27 7.86 -25.77 0.77
CA GLU A 27 7.23 -24.43 0.69
C GLU A 27 6.52 -24.06 2.00
N GLY A 28 6.55 -24.91 3.03
CA GLY A 28 5.81 -24.74 4.28
C GLY A 28 6.58 -24.19 5.47
N GLN A 29 7.92 -24.05 5.42
CA GLN A 29 8.73 -23.80 6.61
C GLN A 29 8.96 -22.32 6.99
N HIS A 30 8.64 -21.35 6.12
CA HIS A 30 9.04 -19.95 6.36
C HIS A 30 8.14 -19.16 7.32
N HIS A 31 6.93 -19.63 7.64
CA HIS A 31 5.99 -18.93 8.52
C HIS A 31 6.23 -19.18 10.02
N GLU A 32 6.93 -20.26 10.39
CA GLU A 32 7.16 -20.61 11.79
C GLU A 32 8.19 -19.70 12.50
N ASP A 33 8.95 -18.91 11.75
CA ASP A 33 10.08 -18.15 12.29
C ASP A 33 9.74 -16.72 12.77
N LEU A 34 8.60 -16.15 12.37
CA LEU A 34 8.20 -14.79 12.80
C LEU A 34 7.56 -14.81 14.20
N THR A 35 8.15 -14.08 15.11
CA THR A 35 7.72 -14.01 16.52
C THR A 35 6.95 -12.72 16.81
N ALA A 36 6.24 -12.66 17.95
CA ALA A 36 5.62 -11.43 18.45
C ALA A 36 6.62 -10.27 18.64
N LYS A 37 7.93 -10.55 18.83
CA LYS A 37 8.97 -9.51 18.86
C LYS A 37 9.24 -8.88 17.49
N GLN A 38 8.83 -9.55 16.42
CA GLN A 38 9.04 -9.11 15.02
C GLN A 38 7.78 -8.53 14.39
N LEU A 39 6.59 -8.93 14.88
CA LEU A 39 5.29 -8.52 14.31
C LEU A 39 4.44 -7.68 15.27
N GLY A 40 4.84 -7.54 16.54
CA GLY A 40 4.02 -6.96 17.60
C GLY A 40 3.17 -8.01 18.32
N THR A 41 2.49 -7.59 19.38
CA THR A 41 1.67 -8.47 20.22
C THR A 41 0.20 -8.30 19.85
N VAL A 42 -0.43 -9.42 19.51
CA VAL A 42 -1.86 -9.53 19.20
C VAL A 42 -2.47 -10.58 20.12
N HIS A 43 -3.67 -10.31 20.61
CA HIS A 43 -4.43 -11.27 21.39
C HIS A 43 -5.83 -11.45 20.81
N PHE A 44 -5.97 -12.49 19.96
CA PHE A 44 -7.23 -12.78 19.27
C PHE A 44 -7.73 -14.20 19.61
N PRO A 45 -8.47 -14.38 20.71
CA PRO A 45 -8.98 -15.69 21.10
C PRO A 45 -9.91 -16.27 20.04
N VAL A 46 -9.62 -17.50 19.59
CA VAL A 46 -10.45 -18.23 18.61
C VAL A 46 -10.82 -19.61 19.15
N SER A 47 -11.96 -20.13 18.67
CA SER A 47 -12.46 -21.45 19.04
C SER A 47 -11.94 -22.58 18.13
N CYS A 48 -10.86 -22.33 17.39
CA CYS A 48 -10.11 -23.30 16.62
C CYS A 48 -9.27 -24.22 17.51
N SER A 49 -8.61 -25.24 16.94
CA SER A 49 -7.72 -26.13 17.69
C SER A 49 -6.56 -25.35 18.32
N ASP A 50 -6.05 -25.84 19.45
CA ASP A 50 -4.96 -25.17 20.16
C ASP A 50 -3.67 -25.10 19.33
N SER A 51 -3.47 -26.06 18.42
CA SER A 51 -2.30 -26.12 17.54
C SER A 51 -2.19 -24.93 16.56
N VAL A 52 -3.28 -24.26 16.23
CA VAL A 52 -3.28 -23.15 15.25
C VAL A 52 -3.48 -21.77 15.87
N LYS A 53 -3.67 -21.66 17.20
CA LYS A 53 -3.96 -20.39 17.85
C LYS A 53 -2.83 -19.37 17.71
N GLN A 54 -1.60 -19.81 17.88
CA GLN A 54 -0.42 -18.94 17.73
C GLN A 54 -0.29 -18.43 16.31
N SER A 55 -0.39 -19.32 15.32
CA SER A 55 -0.35 -18.94 13.90
C SER A 55 -1.52 -18.00 13.53
N PHE A 56 -2.67 -18.16 14.21
CA PHE A 56 -3.80 -17.26 14.00
C PHE A 56 -3.49 -15.83 14.48
N GLU A 57 -2.91 -15.67 15.66
CA GLU A 57 -2.48 -14.36 16.18
C GLU A 57 -1.37 -13.75 15.31
N GLN A 58 -0.44 -14.56 14.78
CA GLN A 58 0.54 -14.11 13.79
C GLN A 58 -0.13 -13.60 12.51
N GLY A 59 -1.11 -14.34 11.97
CA GLY A 59 -1.89 -13.90 10.80
C GLY A 59 -2.59 -12.56 11.03
N VAL A 60 -3.14 -12.34 12.23
CA VAL A 60 -3.78 -11.05 12.59
C VAL A 60 -2.73 -9.93 12.71
N ALA A 61 -1.55 -10.20 13.29
CA ALA A 61 -0.46 -9.21 13.35
C ALA A 61 0.04 -8.81 11.94
N LEU A 62 0.10 -9.77 11.01
CA LEU A 62 0.39 -9.51 9.60
C LEU A 62 -0.69 -8.63 8.94
N LEU A 63 -1.98 -8.90 9.20
CA LEU A 63 -3.08 -8.03 8.75
C LEU A 63 -2.94 -6.60 9.28
N HIS A 64 -2.59 -6.43 10.54
CA HIS A 64 -2.39 -5.11 11.13
C HIS A 64 -1.20 -4.35 10.55
N SER A 65 -0.20 -5.07 10.03
CA SER A 65 0.96 -4.49 9.35
C SER A 65 0.79 -4.43 7.82
N PHE A 66 -0.42 -4.69 7.31
CA PHE A 66 -0.77 -4.71 5.88
C PHE A 66 0.09 -5.64 5.02
N TRP A 67 0.65 -6.66 5.63
CA TRP A 67 1.37 -7.72 4.93
C TRP A 67 0.38 -8.82 4.53
N TYR A 68 -0.50 -8.45 3.59
CA TYR A 68 -1.70 -9.21 3.25
C TYR A 68 -1.41 -10.58 2.62
N GLU A 69 -0.34 -10.69 1.81
CA GLU A 69 0.03 -11.95 1.15
C GLU A 69 0.46 -13.00 2.18
N GLU A 70 1.26 -12.60 3.14
CA GLU A 70 1.70 -13.50 4.21
C GLU A 70 0.57 -13.83 5.18
N ALA A 71 -0.32 -12.86 5.45
CA ALA A 71 -1.53 -13.11 6.21
C ALA A 71 -2.43 -14.14 5.49
N GLU A 72 -2.65 -14.00 4.17
CA GLU A 72 -3.43 -14.95 3.38
C GLU A 72 -2.82 -16.35 3.42
N LYS A 73 -1.52 -16.50 3.20
CA LYS A 73 -0.80 -17.79 3.27
C LYS A 73 -0.98 -18.42 4.64
N THR A 74 -0.79 -17.64 5.70
CA THR A 74 -0.95 -18.09 7.10
C THR A 74 -2.37 -18.59 7.35
N PHE A 75 -3.41 -17.84 7.01
CA PHE A 75 -4.79 -18.26 7.23
C PHE A 75 -5.20 -19.45 6.36
N ARG A 76 -4.69 -19.55 5.13
CA ARG A 76 -4.92 -20.72 4.28
C ARG A 76 -4.26 -21.97 4.86
N GLN A 77 -3.08 -21.85 5.47
CA GLN A 77 -2.43 -22.96 6.17
C GLN A 77 -3.25 -23.39 7.39
N ILE A 78 -3.73 -22.43 8.20
CA ILE A 78 -4.62 -22.72 9.34
C ILE A 78 -5.89 -23.46 8.90
N ALA A 79 -6.49 -23.08 7.75
CA ALA A 79 -7.66 -23.76 7.21
C ALA A 79 -7.36 -25.21 6.78
N LYS A 80 -6.12 -25.52 6.38
CA LYS A 80 -5.68 -26.91 6.10
C LYS A 80 -5.46 -27.71 7.38
N ASP A 81 -4.83 -27.10 8.40
CA ASP A 81 -4.46 -27.75 9.66
C ASP A 81 -5.66 -27.95 10.58
N ASP A 82 -6.61 -27.03 10.58
CA ASP A 82 -7.93 -27.15 11.24
C ASP A 82 -9.08 -26.80 10.29
N PRO A 83 -9.56 -27.75 9.48
CA PRO A 83 -10.65 -27.52 8.53
C PRO A 83 -11.99 -27.08 9.15
N ARG A 84 -12.10 -27.07 10.50
CA ARG A 84 -13.28 -26.60 11.21
C ARG A 84 -13.09 -25.19 11.79
N CYS A 85 -11.94 -24.58 11.58
CA CYS A 85 -11.67 -23.22 12.02
C CYS A 85 -12.37 -22.20 11.12
N ALA A 86 -13.56 -21.78 11.48
CA ALA A 86 -14.32 -20.77 10.73
C ALA A 86 -13.56 -19.43 10.60
N MET A 87 -12.75 -19.09 11.61
CA MET A 87 -12.00 -17.83 11.63
C MET A 87 -10.81 -17.85 10.66
N ALA A 88 -10.29 -19.01 10.25
CA ALA A 88 -9.28 -19.08 9.19
C ALA A 88 -9.82 -18.51 7.87
N HIS A 89 -11.04 -18.87 7.50
CA HIS A 89 -11.72 -18.35 6.31
C HIS A 89 -12.06 -16.84 6.45
N TRP A 90 -12.39 -16.37 7.66
CA TRP A 90 -12.50 -14.94 7.94
C TRP A 90 -11.16 -14.24 7.68
N GLY A 91 -10.06 -14.81 8.15
CA GLY A 91 -8.72 -14.26 7.95
C GLY A 91 -8.33 -14.15 6.47
N VAL A 92 -8.60 -15.21 5.68
CA VAL A 92 -8.40 -15.17 4.22
C VAL A 92 -9.25 -14.06 3.57
N ALA A 93 -10.53 -13.94 3.95
CA ALA A 93 -11.38 -12.87 3.42
C ALA A 93 -10.88 -11.47 3.79
N MET A 94 -10.32 -11.28 5.00
CA MET A 94 -9.68 -10.04 5.42
C MET A 94 -8.44 -9.72 4.59
N SER A 95 -7.63 -10.71 4.27
CA SER A 95 -6.40 -10.54 3.49
C SER A 95 -6.67 -10.18 2.02
N LEU A 96 -7.81 -10.59 1.48
CA LEU A 96 -8.22 -10.29 0.11
C LEU A 96 -8.78 -8.87 -0.08
N TRP A 97 -8.93 -8.11 0.98
CA TRP A 97 -9.40 -6.74 0.94
C TRP A 97 -8.39 -5.78 1.56
N HIS A 98 -7.65 -5.10 0.72
CA HIS A 98 -6.74 -4.04 1.12
C HIS A 98 -7.55 -2.77 1.38
N GLN A 99 -7.84 -2.49 2.66
CA GLN A 99 -8.89 -1.52 3.04
C GLN A 99 -8.63 -0.09 2.59
N LEU A 100 -7.38 0.35 2.53
CA LEU A 100 -7.01 1.74 2.23
C LEU A 100 -6.63 1.96 0.76
N TRP A 101 -6.13 0.94 0.08
CA TRP A 101 -5.72 1.01 -1.34
C TRP A 101 -6.03 -0.29 -2.07
N ASN A 102 -5.83 -0.32 -3.39
CA ASN A 102 -6.03 -1.52 -4.24
C ASN A 102 -7.39 -2.17 -4.02
N ARG A 103 -8.45 -1.48 -4.48
CA ARG A 103 -9.80 -2.04 -4.40
C ARG A 103 -9.85 -3.40 -5.08
N PRO A 104 -10.39 -4.44 -4.41
CA PRO A 104 -10.46 -5.77 -4.98
C PRO A 104 -11.29 -5.75 -6.27
N ASP A 105 -10.78 -6.41 -7.31
CA ASP A 105 -11.48 -6.63 -8.56
C ASP A 105 -12.64 -7.64 -8.40
N ALA A 106 -13.38 -7.88 -9.47
CA ALA A 106 -14.54 -8.78 -9.44
C ALA A 106 -14.14 -10.23 -9.09
N ALA A 107 -12.97 -10.70 -9.54
CA ALA A 107 -12.50 -12.05 -9.26
C ALA A 107 -12.10 -12.21 -7.78
N THR A 108 -11.40 -11.23 -7.24
CA THR A 108 -11.01 -11.18 -5.82
C THR A 108 -12.24 -11.05 -4.91
N LEU A 109 -13.24 -10.25 -5.31
CA LEU A 109 -14.50 -10.17 -4.59
C LEU A 109 -15.24 -11.50 -4.53
N GLN A 110 -15.26 -12.26 -5.63
CA GLN A 110 -15.86 -13.61 -5.66
C GLN A 110 -15.11 -14.58 -4.73
N LYS A 111 -13.78 -14.54 -4.71
CA LYS A 111 -12.96 -15.34 -3.77
C LYS A 111 -13.31 -15.01 -2.33
N GLY A 112 -13.33 -13.72 -1.96
CA GLY A 112 -13.67 -13.28 -0.61
C GLY A 112 -15.10 -13.64 -0.19
N GLU A 113 -16.08 -13.55 -1.08
CA GLU A 113 -17.46 -13.98 -0.84
C GLU A 113 -17.56 -15.50 -0.58
N ALA A 114 -16.78 -16.30 -1.32
CA ALA A 114 -16.68 -17.74 -1.11
C ALA A 114 -16.09 -18.08 0.28
N GLU A 115 -15.03 -17.38 0.69
CA GLU A 115 -14.42 -17.57 2.00
C GLU A 115 -15.38 -17.18 3.14
N VAL A 116 -16.08 -16.06 3.03
CA VAL A 116 -17.11 -15.66 4.01
C VAL A 116 -18.26 -16.68 4.07
N THR A 117 -18.68 -17.22 2.93
CA THR A 117 -19.72 -18.25 2.86
C THR A 117 -19.26 -19.51 3.59
N GLN A 118 -18.01 -19.93 3.40
CA GLN A 118 -17.42 -21.08 4.09
C GLN A 118 -17.31 -20.82 5.60
N ALA A 119 -16.86 -19.62 6.02
CA ALA A 119 -16.83 -19.23 7.43
C ALA A 119 -18.21 -19.32 8.10
N LYS A 120 -19.26 -18.85 7.42
CA LYS A 120 -20.65 -18.98 7.90
C LYS A 120 -21.10 -20.44 8.02
N ALA A 121 -20.78 -21.28 7.03
CA ALA A 121 -21.17 -22.69 6.99
C ALA A 121 -20.52 -23.52 8.11
N LEU A 122 -19.32 -23.15 8.56
CA LEU A 122 -18.62 -23.82 9.66
C LEU A 122 -19.17 -23.49 11.07
N HIS A 123 -20.12 -22.56 11.17
CA HIS A 123 -20.83 -22.24 12.42
C HIS A 123 -19.88 -21.96 13.61
N ALA A 124 -19.08 -20.89 13.54
CA ALA A 124 -18.19 -20.47 14.61
C ALA A 124 -18.83 -20.56 16.00
N LYS A 125 -18.13 -21.09 16.98
CA LYS A 125 -18.69 -21.49 18.29
C LYS A 125 -19.09 -20.28 19.14
N THR A 126 -18.30 -19.20 19.12
CA THR A 126 -18.53 -18.05 19.98
C THR A 126 -19.41 -16.98 19.32
N ARG A 127 -20.10 -16.17 20.14
CA ARG A 127 -20.87 -15.03 19.65
C ARG A 127 -19.95 -13.95 19.04
N ARG A 128 -18.74 -13.83 19.58
CA ARG A 128 -17.72 -12.90 19.11
C ARG A 128 -17.29 -13.25 17.70
N GLU A 129 -16.84 -14.47 17.44
CA GLU A 129 -16.40 -14.92 16.12
C GLU A 129 -17.50 -14.75 15.06
N ARG A 130 -18.74 -15.11 15.41
CA ARG A 130 -19.88 -14.92 14.50
C ARG A 130 -20.13 -13.46 14.16
N ALA A 131 -19.85 -12.52 15.08
CA ALA A 131 -19.99 -11.09 14.84
C ALA A 131 -18.93 -10.57 13.87
N TYR A 132 -17.66 -11.02 13.99
CA TYR A 132 -16.61 -10.71 13.02
C TYR A 132 -16.91 -11.25 11.62
N ILE A 133 -17.36 -12.50 11.52
CA ILE A 133 -17.75 -13.10 10.24
C ILE A 133 -18.94 -12.33 9.63
N ALA A 134 -19.91 -11.92 10.43
CA ALA A 134 -21.04 -11.13 9.95
C ALA A 134 -20.63 -9.73 9.49
N ALA A 135 -19.67 -9.10 10.17
CA ALA A 135 -19.11 -7.82 9.74
C ALA A 135 -18.41 -7.96 8.38
N MET A 136 -17.58 -9.01 8.21
CA MET A 136 -16.92 -9.26 6.93
C MET A 136 -17.91 -9.54 5.81
N ALA A 137 -18.99 -10.25 6.11
CA ALA A 137 -20.09 -10.48 5.17
C ALA A 137 -20.73 -9.18 4.66
N ALA A 138 -20.83 -8.15 5.50
CA ALA A 138 -21.41 -6.87 5.09
C ALA A 138 -20.59 -6.17 3.98
N PHE A 139 -19.30 -6.49 3.87
CA PHE A 139 -18.46 -6.03 2.75
C PHE A 139 -18.66 -6.86 1.49
N TYR A 140 -18.68 -8.19 1.60
CA TYR A 140 -18.73 -9.07 0.43
C TYR A 140 -20.14 -9.33 -0.10
N ASP A 141 -21.17 -9.27 0.76
CA ASP A 141 -22.56 -9.53 0.35
C ASP A 141 -23.02 -8.56 -0.76
N HIS A 142 -23.51 -9.13 -1.87
CA HIS A 142 -23.97 -8.39 -3.05
C HIS A 142 -22.89 -7.50 -3.68
N SER A 143 -21.66 -8.00 -3.76
CA SER A 143 -20.53 -7.28 -4.34
C SER A 143 -20.75 -6.87 -5.80
N ASP A 144 -21.58 -7.61 -6.54
CA ASP A 144 -22.02 -7.34 -7.91
C ASP A 144 -22.99 -6.15 -8.07
N LYS A 145 -23.66 -5.74 -6.98
CA LYS A 145 -24.74 -4.72 -7.00
C LYS A 145 -24.43 -3.47 -6.22
N ARG A 146 -23.44 -3.53 -5.32
CA ARG A 146 -23.12 -2.42 -4.41
C ARG A 146 -21.74 -1.86 -4.75
N SER A 147 -21.64 -0.53 -4.83
CA SER A 147 -20.35 0.13 -5.00
C SER A 147 -19.40 -0.16 -3.82
N HIS A 148 -18.09 -0.04 -4.05
CA HIS A 148 -17.08 -0.21 -3.01
C HIS A 148 -17.37 0.66 -1.78
N ARG A 149 -17.66 1.95 -1.97
CA ARG A 149 -18.01 2.89 -0.89
C ARG A 149 -19.14 2.38 -0.01
N VAL A 150 -20.22 1.87 -0.61
CA VAL A 150 -21.37 1.34 0.14
C VAL A 150 -20.98 0.11 0.95
N ARG A 151 -20.19 -0.78 0.40
CA ARG A 151 -19.72 -2.01 1.05
C ARG A 151 -18.75 -1.72 2.19
N ALA A 152 -17.76 -0.86 1.97
CA ALA A 152 -16.80 -0.43 2.99
C ALA A 152 -17.53 0.24 4.17
N TYR A 153 -18.47 1.13 3.90
CA TYR A 153 -19.27 1.75 4.96
C TYR A 153 -20.14 0.74 5.70
N ALA A 154 -20.74 -0.25 5.02
CA ALA A 154 -21.51 -1.30 5.66
C ALA A 154 -20.65 -2.16 6.61
N TYR A 155 -19.44 -2.53 6.20
CA TYR A 155 -18.46 -3.20 7.06
C TYR A 155 -18.13 -2.34 8.29
N SER A 156 -17.82 -1.07 8.08
CA SER A 156 -17.44 -0.15 9.16
C SER A 156 -18.57 0.02 10.19
N ARG A 157 -19.83 0.08 9.74
CA ARG A 157 -20.99 0.09 10.64
C ARG A 157 -21.15 -1.23 11.40
N ALA A 158 -20.84 -2.35 10.77
CA ALA A 158 -20.88 -3.65 11.42
C ALA A 158 -19.75 -3.79 12.46
N MET A 159 -18.53 -3.33 12.15
CA MET A 159 -17.40 -3.32 13.10
C MET A 159 -17.64 -2.39 14.29
N GLU A 160 -18.30 -1.24 14.11
CA GLU A 160 -18.76 -0.39 15.20
C GLU A 160 -19.66 -1.17 16.17
N GLN A 161 -20.58 -1.99 15.65
CA GLN A 161 -21.45 -2.82 16.48
C GLN A 161 -20.67 -3.94 17.18
N VAL A 162 -19.66 -4.54 16.53
CA VAL A 162 -18.79 -5.52 17.18
C VAL A 162 -18.06 -4.88 18.35
N HIS A 163 -17.40 -3.74 18.14
CA HIS A 163 -16.69 -3.00 19.18
C HIS A 163 -17.61 -2.61 20.35
N ARG A 164 -18.80 -2.07 20.09
CA ARG A 164 -19.75 -1.70 21.14
C ARG A 164 -20.29 -2.90 21.93
N ARG A 165 -20.41 -4.06 21.27
CA ARG A 165 -20.93 -5.29 21.90
C ARG A 165 -19.87 -6.00 22.71
N PHE A 166 -18.60 -5.85 22.36
CA PHE A 166 -17.46 -6.46 23.01
C PHE A 166 -16.43 -5.36 23.36
N PRO A 167 -16.72 -4.51 24.37
CA PRO A 167 -15.93 -3.32 24.65
C PRO A 167 -14.50 -3.63 25.17
N ASP A 168 -14.29 -4.84 25.70
CA ASP A 168 -12.98 -5.31 26.18
C ASP A 168 -12.20 -6.05 25.08
N ASP A 169 -12.72 -6.08 23.85
CA ASP A 169 -12.07 -6.70 22.70
C ASP A 169 -11.20 -5.67 21.98
N HIS A 170 -9.90 -5.69 22.25
CA HIS A 170 -8.93 -4.76 21.67
C HIS A 170 -8.82 -4.88 20.15
N GLU A 171 -8.97 -6.10 19.62
CA GLU A 171 -9.00 -6.31 18.17
C GLU A 171 -10.24 -5.69 17.52
N ALA A 172 -11.40 -5.73 18.19
CA ALA A 172 -12.60 -5.06 17.71
C ALA A 172 -12.40 -3.54 17.68
N ALA A 173 -11.70 -2.98 18.67
CA ALA A 173 -11.33 -1.57 18.70
C ALA A 173 -10.39 -1.22 17.54
N ALA A 174 -9.34 -2.02 17.28
CA ALA A 174 -8.38 -1.81 16.19
C ALA A 174 -9.06 -1.87 14.82
N PHE A 175 -9.80 -2.95 14.52
CA PHE A 175 -10.49 -3.08 13.24
C PHE A 175 -11.63 -2.07 13.04
N TYR A 176 -12.29 -1.61 14.11
CA TYR A 176 -13.21 -0.50 14.02
C TYR A 176 -12.49 0.77 13.60
N GLY A 177 -11.40 1.12 14.25
CA GLY A 177 -10.57 2.28 13.90
C GLY A 177 -10.16 2.27 12.42
N LEU A 178 -9.55 1.17 11.96
CA LEU A 178 -9.19 0.98 10.55
C LEU A 178 -10.39 1.16 9.62
N SER A 179 -11.54 0.56 9.96
CA SER A 179 -12.73 0.61 9.13
C SER A 179 -13.30 2.02 8.96
N VAL A 180 -13.11 2.89 9.96
CA VAL A 180 -13.50 4.31 9.88
C VAL A 180 -12.56 5.06 8.95
N ILE A 181 -11.25 4.82 9.04
CA ILE A 181 -10.25 5.40 8.13
C ILE A 181 -10.57 5.02 6.67
N ALA A 182 -10.94 3.75 6.44
CA ALA A 182 -11.18 3.17 5.12
C ALA A 182 -12.57 3.48 4.52
N SER A 183 -13.45 4.21 5.22
CA SER A 183 -14.83 4.38 4.76
C SER A 183 -15.34 5.80 4.89
N ARG A 184 -16.30 6.17 4.02
CA ARG A 184 -17.03 7.45 4.10
C ARG A 184 -18.53 7.20 3.97
N SER A 185 -19.32 7.88 4.79
CA SER A 185 -20.79 7.83 4.72
C SER A 185 -21.33 8.68 3.57
N GLY A 186 -20.56 9.67 3.13
CA GLY A 186 -20.98 10.73 2.22
C GLY A 186 -21.75 11.86 2.91
N LYS A 187 -21.65 11.93 4.24
CA LYS A 187 -22.20 13.01 5.08
C LYS A 187 -21.09 13.48 6.02
N GLU A 188 -20.53 14.63 5.76
CA GLU A 188 -19.36 15.18 6.43
C GLU A 188 -19.49 15.17 7.98
N ALA A 189 -20.58 15.69 8.54
CA ALA A 189 -20.77 15.70 9.98
C ALA A 189 -20.80 14.29 10.62
N VAL A 190 -21.30 13.28 9.88
CA VAL A 190 -21.30 11.88 10.34
C VAL A 190 -19.87 11.32 10.29
N ASP A 191 -19.14 11.60 9.23
CA ASP A 191 -17.77 11.12 9.05
C ASP A 191 -16.83 11.77 10.07
N ALA A 192 -16.97 13.07 10.34
CA ALA A 192 -16.22 13.78 11.37
C ALA A 192 -16.48 13.20 12.77
N ALA A 193 -17.73 12.99 13.16
CA ALA A 193 -18.06 12.41 14.46
C ALA A 193 -17.52 10.97 14.63
N ARG A 194 -17.51 10.18 13.56
CA ARG A 194 -16.94 8.83 13.57
C ARG A 194 -15.41 8.83 13.60
N LYS A 195 -14.79 9.80 12.96
CA LYS A 195 -13.33 10.01 13.02
C LYS A 195 -12.90 10.30 14.46
N GLU A 196 -13.58 11.20 15.15
CA GLU A 196 -13.29 11.51 16.56
C GLU A 196 -13.49 10.30 17.49
N ASP A 197 -14.56 9.51 17.33
CA ASP A 197 -14.79 8.28 18.09
C ASP A 197 -13.71 7.21 17.82
N ALA A 198 -13.26 7.07 16.57
CA ALA A 198 -12.19 6.17 16.19
C ALA A 198 -10.85 6.63 16.77
N ILE A 199 -10.56 7.93 16.78
CA ILE A 199 -9.35 8.49 17.41
C ILE A 199 -9.33 8.15 18.89
N ALA A 200 -10.39 8.46 19.62
CA ALA A 200 -10.48 8.17 21.06
C ALA A 200 -10.33 6.67 21.36
N THR A 201 -10.91 5.81 20.50
CA THR A 201 -10.81 4.35 20.60
C THR A 201 -9.37 3.87 20.40
N LEU A 202 -8.70 4.35 19.34
CA LEU A 202 -7.32 3.96 19.02
C LEU A 202 -6.30 4.52 20.02
N GLU A 203 -6.48 5.76 20.50
CA GLU A 203 -5.64 6.35 21.56
C GLU A 203 -5.73 5.54 22.87
N LYS A 204 -6.95 5.13 23.26
CA LYS A 204 -7.16 4.27 24.42
C LYS A 204 -6.43 2.93 24.23
N LEU A 205 -6.64 2.28 23.08
CA LEU A 205 -5.98 1.01 22.78
C LEU A 205 -4.45 1.15 22.81
N PHE A 206 -3.89 2.20 22.21
CA PHE A 206 -2.44 2.44 22.21
C PHE A 206 -1.87 2.69 23.60
N ALA A 207 -2.64 3.31 24.49
CA ALA A 207 -2.25 3.52 25.88
C ALA A 207 -2.27 2.21 26.70
N GLU A 208 -3.25 1.33 26.45
CA GLU A 208 -3.41 0.05 27.15
C GLU A 208 -2.48 -1.04 26.60
N GLU A 209 -2.29 -1.08 25.27
CA GLU A 209 -1.44 -2.06 24.58
C GLU A 209 -0.47 -1.36 23.59
N PRO A 210 0.61 -0.76 24.08
CA PRO A 210 1.53 0.01 23.24
C PRO A 210 2.37 -0.85 22.29
N ASP A 211 2.35 -2.16 22.41
CA ASP A 211 2.99 -3.13 21.49
C ASP A 211 2.02 -3.79 20.52
N HIS A 212 0.75 -3.32 20.49
CA HIS A 212 -0.23 -3.76 19.53
C HIS A 212 0.02 -3.08 18.17
N PRO A 213 0.33 -3.83 17.08
CA PRO A 213 0.74 -3.24 15.80
C PRO A 213 -0.34 -2.34 15.19
N GLY A 214 -1.61 -2.78 15.20
CA GLY A 214 -2.72 -2.02 14.65
C GLY A 214 -3.00 -0.70 15.38
N ALA A 215 -2.74 -0.63 16.70
CA ALA A 215 -2.98 0.60 17.45
C ALA A 215 -2.07 1.75 16.98
N ALA A 216 -0.76 1.49 16.94
CA ALA A 216 0.22 2.47 16.46
C ALA A 216 0.01 2.81 14.98
N HIS A 217 -0.18 1.80 14.14
CA HIS A 217 -0.35 1.93 12.70
C HIS A 217 -1.55 2.81 12.33
N TYR A 218 -2.71 2.50 12.87
CA TYR A 218 -3.94 3.21 12.52
C TYR A 218 -4.00 4.64 13.09
N LEU A 219 -3.30 4.89 14.21
CA LEU A 219 -3.08 6.25 14.68
C LEU A 219 -2.22 7.07 13.72
N ILE A 220 -1.19 6.48 13.10
CA ILE A 220 -0.42 7.16 12.06
C ILE A 220 -1.34 7.56 10.91
N HIS A 221 -2.11 6.61 10.35
CA HIS A 221 -3.02 6.91 9.24
C HIS A 221 -4.07 7.98 9.56
N ILE A 222 -4.66 7.96 10.76
CA ILE A 222 -5.73 8.92 11.10
C ILE A 222 -5.19 10.31 11.40
N TYR A 223 -3.89 10.40 11.76
CA TYR A 223 -3.18 11.64 12.06
C TYR A 223 -2.33 12.17 10.90
N ASP A 224 -2.29 11.46 9.76
CA ASP A 224 -1.55 11.89 8.58
C ASP A 224 -2.27 13.05 7.86
N THR A 225 -2.38 14.17 8.56
CA THR A 225 -2.85 15.46 8.04
C THR A 225 -1.99 16.58 8.62
N PRO A 226 -1.86 17.75 7.96
CA PRO A 226 -1.07 18.88 8.46
C PRO A 226 -1.42 19.29 9.89
N GLU A 227 -2.72 19.29 10.23
CA GLU A 227 -3.22 19.77 11.53
C GLU A 227 -2.99 18.76 12.66
N MET A 228 -2.95 17.46 12.32
CA MET A 228 -2.95 16.38 13.31
C MET A 228 -1.61 15.66 13.45
N ALA A 229 -0.68 15.84 12.52
CA ALA A 229 0.58 15.08 12.47
C ALA A 229 1.38 15.11 13.79
N ALA A 230 1.38 16.24 14.49
CA ALA A 230 2.06 16.35 15.78
C ALA A 230 1.50 15.37 16.84
N ARG A 231 0.21 15.01 16.78
CA ARG A 231 -0.41 13.99 17.67
C ARG A 231 0.04 12.59 17.30
N GLY A 232 0.37 12.34 16.02
CA GLY A 232 0.84 11.06 15.52
C GLY A 232 2.26 10.68 15.91
N LEU A 233 3.08 11.66 16.35
CA LEU A 233 4.51 11.46 16.61
C LEU A 233 4.82 10.34 17.64
N PRO A 234 4.10 10.16 18.76
CA PRO A 234 4.33 9.05 19.69
C PRO A 234 4.12 7.68 19.03
N ALA A 235 3.07 7.51 18.21
CA ALA A 235 2.79 6.28 17.49
C ALA A 235 3.86 6.02 16.42
N ALA A 236 4.24 7.04 15.63
CA ALA A 236 5.30 6.95 14.63
C ALA A 236 6.64 6.49 15.24
N ARG A 237 7.07 7.09 16.35
CA ARG A 237 8.33 6.70 17.03
C ARG A 237 8.32 5.30 17.65
N ARG A 238 7.14 4.69 17.82
CA ARG A 238 7.01 3.36 18.39
C ARG A 238 6.81 2.27 17.34
N TYR A 239 6.05 2.51 16.27
CA TYR A 239 5.55 1.46 15.39
C TYR A 239 6.66 0.63 14.73
N ALA A 240 7.71 1.23 14.21
CA ALA A 240 8.87 0.52 13.65
C ALA A 240 9.56 -0.43 14.66
N LYS A 241 9.42 -0.18 15.97
CA LYS A 241 9.95 -1.04 17.02
C LYS A 241 8.99 -2.16 17.41
N VAL A 242 7.69 -1.96 17.17
CA VAL A 242 6.64 -2.95 17.45
C VAL A 242 6.68 -4.07 16.42
N ALA A 243 6.78 -3.73 15.12
CA ALA A 243 6.76 -4.70 14.02
C ALA A 243 8.00 -4.57 13.11
N PRO A 244 9.23 -4.77 13.63
CA PRO A 244 10.47 -4.48 12.90
C PRO A 244 10.74 -5.41 11.70
N ALA A 245 10.00 -6.51 11.53
CA ALA A 245 10.11 -7.37 10.36
C ALA A 245 9.19 -6.94 9.21
N ALA A 246 8.15 -6.16 9.49
CA ALA A 246 7.18 -5.77 8.46
C ALA A 246 7.65 -4.52 7.71
N PRO A 247 7.88 -4.60 6.37
CA PRO A 247 8.36 -3.46 5.59
C PRO A 247 7.48 -2.22 5.75
N HIS A 248 6.16 -2.39 5.67
CA HIS A 248 5.20 -1.31 5.83
C HIS A 248 5.26 -0.66 7.22
N ALA A 249 5.49 -1.43 8.29
CA ALA A 249 5.63 -0.88 9.64
C ALA A 249 6.88 -0.01 9.81
N LEU A 250 7.92 -0.29 9.06
CA LEU A 250 9.15 0.51 9.03
C LEU A 250 8.97 1.79 8.21
N HIS A 251 8.14 1.76 7.16
CA HIS A 251 7.83 2.92 6.33
C HIS A 251 6.85 3.89 7.01
N MET A 252 5.79 3.41 7.62
CA MET A 252 4.67 4.23 8.12
C MET A 252 5.03 5.42 9.00
N PRO A 253 6.07 5.37 9.87
CA PRO A 253 6.51 6.55 10.60
C PRO A 253 6.86 7.74 9.72
N SER A 254 7.33 7.52 8.48
CA SER A 254 7.72 8.57 7.55
C SER A 254 6.57 9.50 7.17
N HIS A 255 5.33 9.02 7.13
CA HIS A 255 4.15 9.85 6.91
C HIS A 255 4.07 11.02 7.90
N ILE A 256 4.28 10.73 9.18
CA ILE A 256 4.28 11.76 10.23
C ILE A 256 5.57 12.57 10.19
N PHE A 257 6.71 11.94 9.93
CA PHE A 257 8.00 12.63 9.88
C PHE A 257 8.05 13.64 8.72
N ALA A 258 7.56 13.28 7.54
CA ALA A 258 7.45 14.19 6.39
C ALA A 258 6.57 15.41 6.73
N ARG A 259 5.36 15.20 7.29
CA ARG A 259 4.46 16.29 7.72
C ARG A 259 5.11 17.25 8.71
N LEU A 260 6.04 16.77 9.53
CA LEU A 260 6.71 17.56 10.57
C LEU A 260 8.11 18.07 10.17
N GLY A 261 8.56 17.82 8.94
CA GLY A 261 9.89 18.19 8.46
C GLY A 261 11.02 17.44 9.16
N LEU A 262 10.76 16.26 9.71
CA LEU A 262 11.75 15.43 10.40
C LEU A 262 12.51 14.54 9.40
N TRP A 263 13.15 15.17 8.42
CA TRP A 263 13.71 14.51 7.23
C TRP A 263 14.72 13.40 7.53
N GLN A 264 15.51 13.50 8.59
CA GLN A 264 16.47 12.46 8.95
C GLN A 264 15.77 11.20 9.50
N ASP A 265 14.70 11.38 10.30
CA ASP A 265 13.87 10.29 10.79
C ASP A 265 13.12 9.62 9.63
N ASP A 266 12.64 10.43 8.67
CA ASP A 266 11.97 9.98 7.43
C ASP A 266 12.91 9.11 6.58
N ILE A 267 14.09 9.62 6.23
CA ILE A 267 15.11 8.90 5.47
C ILE A 267 15.46 7.57 6.15
N ALA A 268 15.68 7.57 7.46
CA ALA A 268 16.03 6.37 8.21
C ALA A 268 14.89 5.32 8.17
N SER A 269 13.64 5.78 8.27
CA SER A 269 12.43 4.95 8.22
C SER A 269 12.32 4.24 6.86
N ASN A 270 12.43 4.98 5.77
CA ASN A 270 12.28 4.44 4.43
C ASN A 270 13.44 3.54 3.99
N LEU A 271 14.67 3.88 4.36
CA LEU A 271 15.82 2.99 4.13
C LEU A 271 15.66 1.66 4.88
N ALA A 272 15.15 1.68 6.10
CA ALA A 272 14.87 0.44 6.85
C ALA A 272 13.75 -0.38 6.18
N SER A 273 12.69 0.27 5.67
CA SER A 273 11.61 -0.38 4.94
C SER A 273 12.11 -1.07 3.66
N ILE A 274 12.89 -0.36 2.85
CA ILE A 274 13.47 -0.91 1.61
C ILE A 274 14.37 -2.12 1.92
N ALA A 275 15.21 -2.04 2.95
CA ALA A 275 16.06 -3.15 3.37
C ALA A 275 15.23 -4.37 3.84
N ALA A 276 14.15 -4.14 4.59
CA ALA A 276 13.25 -5.21 5.02
C ALA A 276 12.49 -5.83 3.83
N THR A 277 12.12 -5.03 2.82
CA THR A 277 11.51 -5.53 1.59
C THR A 277 12.45 -6.46 0.83
N HIS A 278 13.71 -6.09 0.67
CA HIS A 278 14.70 -6.96 0.05
C HIS A 278 14.85 -8.29 0.82
N GLN A 279 14.92 -8.22 2.15
CA GLN A 279 14.99 -9.42 2.97
C GLN A 279 13.74 -10.31 2.84
N SER A 280 12.54 -9.73 2.84
CA SER A 280 11.29 -10.49 2.68
C SER A 280 11.20 -11.13 1.28
N SER A 281 11.65 -10.43 0.24
CA SER A 281 11.71 -10.96 -1.13
C SER A 281 12.66 -12.15 -1.24
N GLU A 282 13.85 -12.06 -0.65
CA GLU A 282 14.80 -13.20 -0.58
C GLU A 282 14.22 -14.42 0.14
N MET A 283 13.33 -14.21 1.10
CA MET A 283 12.60 -15.26 1.82
C MET A 283 11.30 -15.69 1.14
N HIS A 284 10.97 -15.15 -0.03
CA HIS A 284 9.72 -15.39 -0.77
C HIS A 284 8.44 -15.05 0.02
N MET A 285 8.53 -14.03 0.89
CA MET A 285 7.42 -13.62 1.76
C MET A 285 6.51 -12.54 1.14
N GLY A 286 6.77 -12.10 -0.08
CA GLY A 286 5.98 -11.04 -0.72
C GLY A 286 6.25 -9.65 -0.13
N GLY A 287 5.43 -8.68 -0.50
CA GLY A 287 5.53 -7.31 0.00
C GLY A 287 6.48 -6.40 -0.81
N GLU A 288 6.98 -6.88 -1.96
CA GLU A 288 7.91 -6.13 -2.82
C GLU A 288 7.37 -4.76 -3.24
N GLY A 289 6.05 -4.60 -3.33
CA GLY A 289 5.40 -3.33 -3.67
C GLY A 289 5.60 -2.23 -2.64
N HIS A 290 5.85 -2.57 -1.38
CA HIS A 290 6.06 -1.58 -0.32
C HIS A 290 7.34 -0.75 -0.53
N GLN A 291 8.35 -1.27 -1.24
CA GLN A 291 9.56 -0.52 -1.51
C GLN A 291 9.32 0.73 -2.34
N PHE A 292 8.43 0.69 -3.34
CA PHE A 292 8.19 1.85 -4.22
C PHE A 292 7.61 3.02 -3.43
N HIS A 293 6.60 2.78 -2.63
CA HIS A 293 6.04 3.82 -1.77
C HIS A 293 7.04 4.36 -0.74
N ALA A 294 7.93 3.50 -0.21
CA ALA A 294 9.03 3.95 0.63
C ALA A 294 10.08 4.77 -0.16
N MET A 295 10.33 4.43 -1.43
CA MET A 295 11.24 5.18 -2.31
C MET A 295 10.68 6.55 -2.67
N ASP A 296 9.36 6.70 -2.85
CA ASP A 296 8.71 7.99 -3.10
C ASP A 296 8.96 8.95 -1.93
N PHE A 297 8.69 8.53 -0.70
CA PHE A 297 8.99 9.29 0.51
C PHE A 297 10.49 9.56 0.68
N LEU A 298 11.34 8.58 0.38
CA LEU A 298 12.79 8.72 0.50
C LEU A 298 13.34 9.79 -0.46
N VAL A 299 12.89 9.79 -1.72
CA VAL A 299 13.28 10.81 -2.71
C VAL A 299 12.80 12.17 -2.26
N TYR A 300 11.55 12.30 -1.84
CA TYR A 300 11.01 13.55 -1.33
C TYR A 300 11.82 14.07 -0.13
N ALA A 301 12.09 13.23 0.87
CA ALA A 301 12.90 13.62 2.04
C ALA A 301 14.33 14.03 1.68
N TYR A 302 14.94 13.37 0.68
CA TYR A 302 16.25 13.79 0.18
C TYR A 302 16.18 15.16 -0.48
N LEU A 303 15.19 15.42 -1.33
CA LEU A 303 15.01 16.70 -2.00
C LEU A 303 14.77 17.83 -0.99
N GLN A 304 13.86 17.63 -0.04
CA GLN A 304 13.55 18.59 1.03
C GLN A 304 14.74 18.87 1.95
N SER A 305 15.67 17.95 2.07
CA SER A 305 16.92 18.12 2.86
C SER A 305 18.13 18.56 2.03
N GLY A 306 17.96 18.90 0.73
CA GLY A 306 19.01 19.37 -0.17
C GLY A 306 20.00 18.27 -0.58
N ARG A 307 19.61 17.01 -0.55
CA ARG A 307 20.42 15.84 -0.87
C ARG A 307 20.10 15.29 -2.26
N GLU A 308 20.25 16.15 -3.26
CA GLU A 308 19.91 15.88 -4.66
C GLU A 308 20.58 14.63 -5.22
N ALA A 309 21.87 14.45 -4.94
CA ALA A 309 22.63 13.30 -5.47
C ALA A 309 22.10 11.95 -4.95
N GLU A 310 21.61 11.92 -3.72
CA GLU A 310 21.03 10.74 -3.13
C GLU A 310 19.61 10.48 -3.70
N ALA A 311 18.82 11.51 -3.94
CA ALA A 311 17.54 11.38 -4.62
C ALA A 311 17.72 10.80 -6.03
N GLN A 312 18.63 11.35 -6.82
CA GLN A 312 18.95 10.84 -8.15
C GLN A 312 19.40 9.38 -8.13
N LYS A 313 20.18 8.97 -7.12
CA LYS A 313 20.61 7.58 -6.97
C LYS A 313 19.45 6.62 -6.78
N VAL A 314 18.42 6.98 -6.01
CA VAL A 314 17.21 6.16 -5.84
C VAL A 314 16.46 6.03 -7.18
N ILE A 315 16.33 7.11 -7.94
CA ILE A 315 15.69 7.08 -9.27
C ILE A 315 16.43 6.13 -10.22
N GLU A 316 17.78 6.20 -10.26
CA GLU A 316 18.59 5.29 -11.07
C GLU A 316 18.49 3.83 -10.59
N GLU A 317 18.29 3.59 -9.31
CA GLU A 317 18.02 2.25 -8.76
C GLU A 317 16.70 1.70 -9.30
N VAL A 318 15.61 2.48 -9.26
CA VAL A 318 14.32 2.06 -9.81
C VAL A 318 14.39 1.79 -11.32
N LYS A 319 15.13 2.63 -12.06
CA LYS A 319 15.38 2.41 -13.51
C LYS A 319 16.09 1.09 -13.80
N ALA A 320 17.01 0.70 -12.94
CA ALA A 320 17.83 -0.51 -13.10
C ALA A 320 17.10 -1.80 -12.66
N MET A 321 15.98 -1.68 -11.93
CA MET A 321 15.20 -2.85 -11.50
C MET A 321 14.63 -3.61 -12.70
N PRO A 322 14.58 -4.96 -12.63
CA PRO A 322 13.92 -5.74 -13.66
C PRO A 322 12.43 -5.43 -13.70
N PRO A 323 11.75 -5.64 -14.85
CA PRO A 323 10.30 -5.56 -14.93
C PRO A 323 9.65 -6.44 -13.86
N MET A 324 8.65 -5.91 -13.18
CA MET A 324 7.88 -6.66 -12.19
C MET A 324 6.62 -7.22 -12.84
N GLU A 325 6.31 -8.46 -12.51
CA GLU A 325 5.04 -9.04 -12.88
C GLU A 325 3.90 -8.33 -12.14
N ASP A 326 2.69 -8.48 -12.67
CA ASP A 326 1.46 -7.90 -12.12
C ASP A 326 1.29 -8.20 -10.63
N MET A 327 1.70 -7.25 -9.78
CA MET A 327 1.50 -7.37 -8.33
C MET A 327 0.04 -7.08 -7.98
N TYR A 328 -0.52 -7.92 -7.14
CA TYR A 328 -1.90 -7.80 -6.63
C TYR A 328 -2.99 -7.79 -7.71
N GLY A 329 -2.72 -8.23 -8.93
CA GLY A 329 -3.68 -8.17 -10.02
C GLY A 329 -4.01 -6.76 -10.50
N MET A 330 -3.08 -5.82 -10.35
CA MET A 330 -3.28 -4.42 -10.75
C MET A 330 -3.23 -4.19 -12.26
N GLY A 331 -2.69 -5.15 -13.03
CA GLY A 331 -2.62 -5.09 -14.48
C GLY A 331 -1.55 -4.15 -15.02
N TYR A 332 -0.56 -3.76 -14.21
CA TYR A 332 0.55 -2.91 -14.61
C TYR A 332 1.81 -3.19 -13.76
N ASP A 333 2.96 -2.76 -14.26
CA ASP A 333 4.24 -2.82 -13.54
C ASP A 333 4.37 -1.61 -12.60
N PRO A 334 4.29 -1.80 -11.26
CA PRO A 334 4.33 -0.70 -10.29
C PRO A 334 5.65 0.09 -10.33
N ARG A 335 6.73 -0.53 -10.79
CA ARG A 335 8.02 0.13 -10.99
C ARG A 335 7.93 1.29 -11.99
N LEU A 336 7.10 1.14 -13.04
CA LEU A 336 6.93 2.19 -14.07
C LEU A 336 6.17 3.39 -13.50
N SER A 337 5.15 3.16 -12.68
CA SER A 337 4.41 4.23 -12.01
C SER A 337 5.31 4.99 -11.05
N SER A 338 6.05 4.28 -10.17
CA SER A 338 7.01 4.91 -9.27
C SER A 338 8.08 5.71 -10.03
N LEU A 339 8.62 5.17 -11.13
CA LEU A 339 9.59 5.90 -11.93
C LEU A 339 9.05 7.23 -12.44
N VAL A 340 7.81 7.25 -12.96
CA VAL A 340 7.16 8.48 -13.45
C VAL A 340 6.98 9.50 -12.32
N GLU A 341 6.50 9.07 -11.16
CA GLU A 341 6.29 9.93 -9.99
C GLU A 341 7.62 10.50 -9.48
N LEU A 342 8.66 9.67 -9.36
CA LEU A 342 9.98 10.09 -8.90
C LEU A 342 10.67 11.08 -9.85
N GLU A 343 10.59 10.84 -11.17
CA GLU A 343 11.16 11.78 -12.16
C GLU A 343 10.41 13.11 -12.15
N ALA A 344 9.07 13.09 -12.02
CA ALA A 344 8.26 14.30 -11.92
C ALA A 344 8.62 15.12 -10.66
N SER A 345 8.62 14.48 -9.49
CA SER A 345 9.02 15.11 -8.23
C SER A 345 10.42 15.71 -8.31
N TYR A 346 11.39 14.97 -8.83
CA TYR A 346 12.77 15.42 -8.90
C TYR A 346 12.94 16.71 -9.71
N VAL A 347 12.35 16.77 -10.91
CA VAL A 347 12.51 17.94 -11.79
C VAL A 347 11.69 19.15 -11.35
N LEU A 348 10.52 18.92 -10.72
CA LEU A 348 9.65 19.99 -10.24
C LEU A 348 10.18 20.59 -8.93
N GLU A 349 10.53 19.79 -7.94
CA GLU A 349 11.07 20.23 -6.65
C GLU A 349 12.38 21.02 -6.80
N LEU A 350 13.23 20.64 -7.74
CA LEU A 350 14.48 21.34 -8.01
C LEU A 350 14.33 22.49 -9.00
N HIS A 351 13.11 22.76 -9.49
CA HIS A 351 12.86 23.78 -10.51
C HIS A 351 13.70 23.60 -11.78
N HIS A 352 13.98 22.35 -12.14
CA HIS A 352 14.71 21.98 -13.36
C HIS A 352 13.79 22.07 -14.58
N TRP A 353 13.26 23.28 -14.87
CA TRP A 353 12.21 23.50 -15.87
C TRP A 353 12.58 23.02 -17.27
N ALA A 354 13.85 23.10 -17.67
CA ALA A 354 14.30 22.62 -18.97
C ALA A 354 14.24 21.09 -19.04
N ASP A 355 14.59 20.40 -17.96
CA ASP A 355 14.53 18.93 -17.87
C ASP A 355 13.09 18.48 -17.79
N ALA A 356 12.24 19.17 -17.00
CA ALA A 356 10.80 18.94 -16.96
C ALA A 356 10.17 19.04 -18.37
N ALA A 357 10.53 20.10 -19.14
CA ALA A 357 10.06 20.29 -20.52
C ALA A 357 10.57 19.21 -21.51
N ALA A 358 11.56 18.42 -21.14
CA ALA A 358 12.16 17.37 -21.99
C ALA A 358 11.64 15.96 -21.63
N LEU A 359 10.90 15.78 -20.55
CA LEU A 359 10.38 14.47 -20.13
C LEU A 359 9.57 13.79 -21.23
N GLN A 360 9.64 12.48 -21.27
CA GLN A 360 8.88 11.66 -22.23
C GLN A 360 8.06 10.63 -21.47
N PRO A 361 6.81 10.35 -21.91
CA PRO A 361 6.03 9.27 -21.33
C PRO A 361 6.80 7.95 -21.31
N VAL A 362 6.78 7.26 -20.19
CA VAL A 362 7.49 5.99 -20.00
C VAL A 362 6.73 4.89 -20.76
N PRO A 363 7.39 4.16 -21.67
CA PRO A 363 6.74 3.09 -22.43
C PRO A 363 6.22 1.99 -21.51
N GLY A 364 4.93 1.67 -21.62
CA GLY A 364 4.28 0.63 -20.79
C GLY A 364 3.68 1.16 -19.47
N ALA A 365 3.91 2.41 -19.13
CA ALA A 365 3.23 3.05 -18.00
C ALA A 365 1.72 3.21 -18.26
N THR A 366 0.93 3.38 -17.22
CA THR A 366 -0.52 3.53 -17.34
C THR A 366 -0.91 4.87 -17.99
N PRO A 367 -2.15 5.01 -18.48
CA PRO A 367 -2.63 6.33 -18.95
C PRO A 367 -2.52 7.42 -17.87
N GLY A 368 -2.80 7.09 -16.58
CA GLY A 368 -2.63 8.02 -15.45
C GLY A 368 -1.18 8.48 -15.30
N ASP A 369 -0.22 7.56 -15.31
CA ASP A 369 1.20 7.89 -15.23
C ASP A 369 1.64 8.79 -16.40
N SER A 370 1.09 8.53 -17.60
CA SER A 370 1.34 9.40 -18.77
C SER A 370 0.79 10.81 -18.56
N ALA A 371 -0.34 10.98 -17.86
CA ALA A 371 -0.88 12.29 -17.52
C ALA A 371 0.06 13.07 -16.59
N ILE A 372 0.64 12.41 -15.57
CA ILE A 372 1.68 13.00 -14.70
C ILE A 372 2.86 13.51 -15.53
N THR A 373 3.35 12.70 -16.48
CA THR A 373 4.44 13.12 -17.39
C THR A 373 4.07 14.34 -18.22
N TYR A 374 2.84 14.35 -18.81
CA TYR A 374 2.38 15.50 -19.61
C TYR A 374 2.16 16.75 -18.76
N ARG A 375 1.61 16.63 -17.54
CA ARG A 375 1.49 17.75 -16.58
C ARG A 375 2.87 18.34 -16.27
N THR A 376 3.82 17.50 -15.86
CA THR A 376 5.19 17.93 -15.52
C THR A 376 5.86 18.63 -16.69
N ARG A 377 5.71 18.08 -17.90
CA ARG A 377 6.26 18.67 -19.13
C ARG A 377 5.57 19.98 -19.48
N ALA A 378 4.25 20.08 -19.34
CA ALA A 378 3.50 21.30 -19.58
C ALA A 378 3.94 22.43 -18.64
N ILE A 379 4.15 22.13 -17.35
CA ILE A 379 4.70 23.09 -16.38
C ILE A 379 6.10 23.55 -16.81
N GLY A 380 7.00 22.63 -17.15
CA GLY A 380 8.35 22.94 -17.63
C GLY A 380 8.35 23.81 -18.90
N LEU A 381 7.48 23.49 -19.86
CA LEU A 381 7.29 24.26 -21.09
C LEU A 381 6.76 25.67 -20.79
N ALA A 382 5.75 25.80 -19.94
CA ALA A 382 5.19 27.08 -19.53
C ALA A 382 6.27 27.95 -18.85
N ARG A 383 7.03 27.38 -17.90
CA ARG A 383 8.11 28.06 -17.18
C ARG A 383 9.30 28.45 -18.07
N THR A 384 9.48 27.80 -19.21
CA THR A 384 10.53 28.11 -20.21
C THR A 384 10.01 28.98 -21.38
N GLY A 385 8.79 29.55 -21.28
CA GLY A 385 8.21 30.46 -22.27
C GLY A 385 7.64 29.78 -23.53
N ARG A 386 7.37 28.48 -23.44
CA ARG A 386 6.86 27.64 -24.56
C ARG A 386 5.38 27.26 -24.37
N ALA A 387 4.56 28.23 -23.94
CA ALA A 387 3.13 28.01 -23.62
C ALA A 387 2.32 27.33 -24.74
N ALA A 388 2.61 27.65 -26.02
CA ALA A 388 1.93 27.01 -27.14
C ALA A 388 2.19 25.48 -27.24
N GLU A 389 3.37 25.03 -26.86
CA GLU A 389 3.70 23.62 -26.82
C GLU A 389 3.08 22.95 -25.57
N ALA A 390 3.06 23.67 -24.43
CA ALA A 390 2.38 23.21 -23.23
C ALA A 390 0.87 22.95 -23.45
N ARG A 391 0.20 23.75 -24.29
CA ARG A 391 -1.20 23.50 -24.69
C ARG A 391 -1.39 22.15 -25.41
N GLN A 392 -0.38 21.65 -26.12
CA GLN A 392 -0.46 20.32 -26.75
C GLN A 392 -0.44 19.22 -25.69
N ASP A 393 0.37 19.37 -24.64
CA ASP A 393 0.39 18.44 -23.52
C ASP A 393 -0.93 18.45 -22.74
N LEU A 394 -1.50 19.63 -22.51
CA LEU A 394 -2.83 19.75 -21.92
C LEU A 394 -3.87 18.95 -22.71
N SER A 395 -3.85 19.02 -24.05
CA SER A 395 -4.76 18.24 -24.90
C SER A 395 -4.56 16.73 -24.77
N HIS A 396 -3.32 16.26 -24.50
CA HIS A 396 -3.08 14.85 -24.19
C HIS A 396 -3.69 14.45 -22.85
N ILE A 397 -3.57 15.28 -21.80
CA ILE A 397 -4.18 15.04 -20.48
C ILE A 397 -5.71 14.98 -20.63
N GLU A 398 -6.33 15.93 -21.33
CA GLU A 398 -7.77 15.94 -21.63
C GLU A 398 -8.23 14.65 -22.33
N SER A 399 -7.45 14.16 -23.29
CA SER A 399 -7.76 12.91 -23.99
C SER A 399 -7.70 11.70 -23.05
N ILE A 400 -6.69 11.64 -22.16
CA ILE A 400 -6.57 10.59 -21.16
C ILE A 400 -7.72 10.65 -20.17
N HIS A 401 -8.08 11.82 -19.68
CA HIS A 401 -9.22 12.04 -18.79
C HIS A 401 -10.51 11.48 -19.39
N GLN A 402 -10.81 11.86 -20.65
CA GLN A 402 -12.00 11.37 -21.35
C GLN A 402 -11.97 9.84 -21.53
N GLN A 403 -10.82 9.26 -21.89
CA GLN A 403 -10.66 7.81 -21.98
C GLN A 403 -11.00 7.11 -20.65
N LEU A 404 -10.52 7.61 -19.52
CA LEU A 404 -10.77 7.03 -18.19
C LEU A 404 -12.25 7.12 -17.80
N LEU A 405 -12.94 8.22 -18.17
CA LEU A 405 -14.39 8.35 -18.00
C LEU A 405 -15.17 7.33 -18.84
N ASP A 406 -14.79 7.13 -20.11
CA ASP A 406 -15.41 6.16 -21.00
C ASP A 406 -15.23 4.72 -20.50
N GLU A 407 -14.06 4.43 -19.87
CA GLU A 407 -13.75 3.18 -19.19
C GLU A 407 -14.40 3.05 -17.80
N LYS A 408 -15.14 4.06 -17.33
CA LYS A 408 -15.77 4.13 -16.00
C LYS A 408 -14.78 4.01 -14.83
N LYS A 409 -13.57 4.50 -15.02
CA LYS A 409 -12.51 4.59 -14.01
C LYS A 409 -12.55 5.95 -13.30
N GLU A 410 -13.68 6.26 -12.67
CA GLU A 410 -13.99 7.59 -12.13
C GLU A 410 -12.93 8.13 -11.15
N ASP A 411 -12.38 7.30 -10.26
CA ASP A 411 -11.35 7.75 -9.31
C ASP A 411 -10.03 8.13 -10.01
N ARG A 412 -9.64 7.37 -11.06
CA ARG A 412 -8.45 7.69 -11.86
C ARG A 412 -8.69 8.92 -12.74
N ALA A 413 -9.88 9.07 -13.30
CA ALA A 413 -10.26 10.27 -14.05
C ALA A 413 -10.18 11.51 -13.15
N LYS A 414 -10.61 11.42 -11.88
CA LYS A 414 -10.51 12.53 -10.93
C LYS A 414 -9.03 12.92 -10.66
N ALA A 415 -8.12 11.97 -10.53
CA ALA A 415 -6.69 12.28 -10.37
C ALA A 415 -6.14 13.01 -11.61
N VAL A 416 -6.45 12.53 -12.81
CA VAL A 416 -6.03 13.17 -14.08
C VAL A 416 -6.66 14.55 -14.26
N GLU A 417 -7.84 14.81 -13.69
CA GLU A 417 -8.43 16.16 -13.69
C GLU A 417 -7.59 17.14 -12.85
N THR A 418 -7.05 16.70 -11.71
CA THR A 418 -6.09 17.50 -10.94
C THR A 418 -4.84 17.81 -11.76
N ASP A 419 -4.23 16.82 -12.43
CA ASP A 419 -3.09 17.03 -13.34
C ASP A 419 -3.41 18.07 -14.44
N ARG A 420 -4.63 18.02 -14.99
CA ARG A 420 -5.09 18.96 -16.02
C ARG A 420 -5.17 20.39 -15.48
N GLU A 421 -5.75 20.56 -14.29
CA GLU A 421 -5.93 21.89 -13.68
C GLU A 421 -4.60 22.52 -13.27
N GLU A 422 -3.66 21.74 -12.75
CA GLU A 422 -2.29 22.20 -12.45
C GLU A 422 -1.57 22.65 -13.73
N ALA A 423 -1.58 21.84 -14.79
CA ALA A 423 -0.98 22.19 -16.05
C ALA A 423 -1.62 23.46 -16.65
N GLU A 424 -2.95 23.58 -16.62
CA GLU A 424 -3.69 24.74 -17.11
C GLU A 424 -3.33 26.01 -16.36
N ALA A 425 -3.22 25.95 -15.02
CA ALA A 425 -2.85 27.09 -14.19
C ALA A 425 -1.47 27.67 -14.60
N TRP A 426 -0.46 26.82 -14.78
CA TRP A 426 0.86 27.27 -15.19
C TRP A 426 0.90 27.80 -16.62
N ILE A 427 0.10 27.22 -17.53
CA ILE A 427 -0.04 27.72 -18.90
C ILE A 427 -0.71 29.09 -18.91
N ASP A 428 -1.80 29.26 -18.16
CA ASP A 428 -2.52 30.55 -18.07
C ASP A 428 -1.64 31.63 -17.45
N HIS A 429 -0.85 31.30 -16.43
CA HIS A 429 0.16 32.21 -15.91
C HIS A 429 1.18 32.62 -16.98
N ALA A 430 1.71 31.69 -17.75
CA ALA A 430 2.67 31.98 -18.83
C ALA A 430 2.06 32.83 -19.98
N GLU A 431 0.75 32.74 -20.20
CA GLU A 431 -0.01 33.53 -21.13
C GLU A 431 -0.47 34.91 -20.59
N GLY A 432 -0.14 35.19 -19.28
CA GLY A 432 -0.51 36.44 -18.62
C GLY A 432 -1.92 36.47 -18.03
N LYS A 433 -2.63 35.34 -17.98
CA LYS A 433 -3.98 35.19 -17.41
C LYS A 433 -3.85 34.84 -15.90
N ASN A 434 -3.25 35.76 -15.14
CA ASN A 434 -2.86 35.49 -13.76
C ASN A 434 -4.05 35.25 -12.81
N GLU A 435 -5.19 35.94 -13.04
CA GLU A 435 -6.38 35.76 -12.19
C GLU A 435 -7.00 34.37 -12.34
N GLU A 436 -7.04 33.86 -13.56
CA GLU A 436 -7.51 32.50 -13.88
C GLU A 436 -6.57 31.44 -13.26
N ALA A 437 -5.26 31.61 -13.43
CA ALA A 437 -4.25 30.73 -12.86
C ALA A 437 -4.34 30.66 -11.32
N LEU A 438 -4.40 31.84 -10.66
CA LEU A 438 -4.54 31.92 -9.19
C LEU A 438 -5.86 31.33 -8.70
N LYS A 439 -6.94 31.44 -9.49
CA LYS A 439 -8.22 30.83 -9.12
C LYS A 439 -8.10 29.30 -9.13
N LEU A 440 -7.57 28.70 -10.20
CA LEU A 440 -7.38 27.26 -10.29
C LEU A 440 -6.53 26.73 -9.13
N LEU A 441 -5.38 27.35 -8.85
CA LEU A 441 -4.50 26.92 -7.75
C LEU A 441 -5.13 27.09 -6.36
N ARG A 442 -5.99 28.09 -6.13
CA ARG A 442 -6.74 28.21 -4.87
C ARG A 442 -7.77 27.11 -4.74
N ASP A 443 -8.54 26.86 -5.81
CA ASP A 443 -9.55 25.80 -5.80
C ASP A 443 -8.86 24.44 -5.53
N LEU A 444 -7.73 24.14 -6.17
CA LEU A 444 -6.92 22.94 -5.92
C LEU A 444 -6.38 22.90 -4.51
N SER A 445 -5.87 24.00 -3.96
CA SER A 445 -5.31 24.02 -2.60
C SER A 445 -6.36 23.81 -1.50
N GLU A 446 -7.62 24.14 -1.74
CA GLU A 446 -8.73 23.85 -0.83
C GLU A 446 -9.12 22.35 -0.87
N ASP A 447 -8.99 21.70 -2.02
CA ASP A 447 -9.26 20.25 -2.18
C ASP A 447 -8.09 19.37 -1.70
N ASP A 448 -6.89 19.94 -1.52
CA ASP A 448 -5.64 19.24 -1.16
C ASP A 448 -5.56 18.87 0.35
N GLU A 449 -6.65 19.09 1.10
CA GLU A 449 -6.75 18.69 2.51
C GLU A 449 -6.62 17.16 2.66
N GLY A 450 -5.41 16.68 2.88
CA GLY A 450 -5.13 15.30 3.24
C GLY A 450 -4.37 14.44 2.21
N VAL A 451 -3.92 15.03 1.11
CA VAL A 451 -2.99 14.37 0.20
C VAL A 451 -1.65 14.11 0.90
N TYR A 452 -0.97 13.04 0.53
CA TYR A 452 0.30 12.62 1.13
C TYR A 452 1.34 13.75 1.14
N ALA A 453 2.21 13.73 2.16
CA ALA A 453 3.30 14.69 2.25
C ALA A 453 4.32 14.54 1.11
N ALA A 454 4.50 13.30 0.61
CA ALA A 454 5.28 13.01 -0.59
C ALA A 454 4.33 12.78 -1.76
N GLY A 455 4.40 13.63 -2.76
CA GLY A 455 3.58 13.56 -3.98
C GLY A 455 4.44 13.48 -5.24
N ASP A 456 3.79 13.41 -6.36
CA ASP A 456 4.40 13.36 -7.69
C ASP A 456 4.69 14.74 -8.29
N GLY A 457 4.83 15.76 -7.46
CA GLY A 457 5.11 17.14 -7.88
C GLY A 457 5.07 18.13 -6.72
N ILE A 458 5.04 19.42 -7.07
CA ILE A 458 4.95 20.50 -6.10
C ILE A 458 3.50 20.60 -5.63
N PRO A 459 3.22 20.64 -4.31
CA PRO A 459 1.87 20.80 -3.80
C PRO A 459 1.20 22.10 -4.29
N ALA A 460 -0.13 22.08 -4.49
CA ALA A 460 -0.87 23.26 -4.98
C ALA A 460 -0.68 24.51 -4.11
N HIS A 461 -0.53 24.37 -2.80
CA HIS A 461 -0.20 25.46 -1.89
C HIS A 461 1.15 26.12 -2.20
N GLU A 462 2.14 25.35 -2.56
CA GLU A 462 3.47 25.84 -2.94
C GLU A 462 3.44 26.46 -4.34
N MET A 463 2.70 25.87 -5.28
CA MET A 463 2.48 26.44 -6.60
C MET A 463 1.79 27.82 -6.52
N LEU A 464 0.94 28.04 -5.53
CA LEU A 464 0.21 29.28 -5.29
C LEU A 464 1.12 30.40 -4.71
N ALA A 465 2.20 30.05 -4.01
CA ALA A 465 3.10 31.00 -3.35
C ALA A 465 4.08 31.68 -4.33
#